data_5536371ac09a0ae9edf99f8bb2b16be4
#
_entry.id   5536371ac09a0ae9edf99f8bb2b16be4
#
_cell.length_a   1.000
_cell.length_b   1.000
_cell.length_c   1.000
_cell.angle_alpha   90.00
_cell.angle_beta   90.00
_cell.angle_gamma   90.00
#
_symmetry.space_group_name_H-M   'P 1'
#
loop_
_entity.id
_entity.type
_entity.pdbx_description
1 polymer ?
#
loop_
_entity_poly.entity_id
_entity_poly.type
_entity_poly.pdbx_seq_one_letter_code
_entity_poly.pdbx_strand_id
1 'polypeptide(L)'
;MFYDCGEIIKAGWPTLKHTPLPHPEGYFAAYYTQVSADGYGHPHGNPLREWLRGIGVYGCRESTKRIPDFVFESGITGAVNFLAGYLATDGCVKFSKQYSRAEVQFDSTSKGLLEDVQLLLLKIGVVATLNRGTWNTKSTKPIYRLCVSIIDENMRRFCSMVNTRGKKGRYLRDILAKNPRKETGGGVFNLPPEVSELCWERSGNKQKGGGWTHQGKTMRRSSARDWASSRNDGEVLMWANSDLLWEPIMSIEPCGMEEVFDFTVPGCANLIANGIVAHNSGDIENHANGVWFLHRDAQEDSDQVSVDFMLPKQRDGRRNIASPMWFFPRYQRFEEQERG
;
A
#
# COMPACT_ATOMS: atom_id res chain seq x y z
N MET A 1 -17.03 -24.14 -0.31
CA MET A 1 -15.63 -23.83 -0.65
C MET A 1 -14.89 -25.02 -1.25
N PHE A 2 -14.72 -26.16 -0.56
CA PHE A 2 -14.05 -27.33 -1.16
C PHE A 2 -14.70 -27.86 -2.44
N TYR A 3 -16.01 -27.91 -2.48
CA TYR A 3 -16.74 -28.31 -3.70
C TYR A 3 -16.57 -27.26 -4.82
N ASP A 4 -16.59 -25.98 -4.48
CA ASP A 4 -16.42 -24.92 -5.50
C ASP A 4 -15.00 -24.94 -6.10
N CYS A 5 -13.96 -25.15 -5.28
CA CYS A 5 -12.60 -25.33 -5.77
C CYS A 5 -12.47 -26.57 -6.67
N GLY A 6 -13.15 -27.65 -6.30
CA GLY A 6 -13.20 -28.87 -7.09
C GLY A 6 -13.81 -28.64 -8.49
N GLU A 7 -14.89 -27.90 -8.59
CA GLU A 7 -15.53 -27.57 -9.87
C GLU A 7 -14.65 -26.63 -10.72
N ILE A 8 -14.01 -25.63 -10.11
CA ILE A 8 -13.09 -24.74 -10.83
C ILE A 8 -11.88 -25.51 -11.36
N ILE A 9 -11.30 -26.39 -10.54
CA ILE A 9 -10.16 -27.20 -10.97
C ILE A 9 -10.57 -28.19 -12.06
N LYS A 10 -11.75 -28.81 -11.96
CA LYS A 10 -12.30 -29.67 -12.99
C LYS A 10 -12.52 -28.93 -14.32
N ALA A 11 -12.99 -27.68 -14.27
CA ALA A 11 -13.19 -26.87 -15.45
C ALA A 11 -11.85 -26.51 -16.13
N GLY A 12 -10.83 -26.17 -15.35
CA GLY A 12 -9.49 -25.86 -15.87
C GLY A 12 -8.65 -27.08 -16.28
N TRP A 13 -8.85 -28.19 -15.58
CA TRP A 13 -8.11 -29.45 -15.80
C TRP A 13 -9.05 -30.65 -15.75
N PRO A 14 -9.81 -30.91 -16.85
CA PRO A 14 -10.84 -31.96 -16.87
C PRO A 14 -10.29 -33.39 -16.61
N THR A 15 -9.00 -33.61 -16.85
CA THR A 15 -8.32 -34.90 -16.62
C THR A 15 -8.00 -35.16 -15.15
N LEU A 16 -8.17 -34.18 -14.25
CA LEU A 16 -7.90 -34.35 -12.84
C LEU A 16 -9.12 -34.91 -12.09
N LYS A 17 -8.89 -35.98 -11.36
CA LYS A 17 -9.88 -36.52 -10.41
C LYS A 17 -9.76 -35.75 -9.09
N HIS A 18 -10.87 -35.18 -8.65
CA HIS A 18 -11.00 -34.57 -7.34
C HIS A 18 -11.52 -35.60 -6.33
N THR A 19 -10.76 -35.87 -5.29
CA THR A 19 -11.15 -36.79 -4.21
C THR A 19 -11.12 -36.03 -2.88
N PRO A 20 -12.28 -35.57 -2.37
CA PRO A 20 -12.34 -34.97 -1.04
C PRO A 20 -12.22 -36.06 0.02
N LEU A 21 -11.37 -35.83 1.02
CA LEU A 21 -11.21 -36.74 2.17
C LEU A 21 -11.50 -35.96 3.44
N PRO A 22 -12.38 -36.48 4.31
CA PRO A 22 -12.54 -35.94 5.66
C PRO A 22 -11.29 -36.22 6.47
N HIS A 23 -10.82 -35.20 7.19
CA HIS A 23 -9.68 -35.35 8.10
C HIS A 23 -10.16 -35.53 9.54
N PRO A 24 -9.51 -36.38 10.36
CA PRO A 24 -9.91 -36.64 11.75
C PRO A 24 -10.02 -35.39 12.62
N GLU A 25 -9.25 -34.34 12.33
CA GLU A 25 -9.28 -33.04 13.05
C GLU A 25 -10.39 -32.08 12.57
N GLY A 26 -11.35 -32.56 11.76
CA GLY A 26 -12.53 -31.81 11.35
C GLY A 26 -12.32 -30.83 10.18
N TYR A 27 -11.20 -30.91 9.46
CA TYR A 27 -11.02 -30.23 8.20
C TYR A 27 -11.09 -31.22 7.02
N PHE A 28 -11.23 -30.71 5.81
CA PHE A 28 -11.25 -31.51 4.60
C PHE A 28 -9.95 -31.35 3.84
N ALA A 29 -9.34 -32.44 3.42
CA ALA A 29 -8.29 -32.48 2.42
C ALA A 29 -8.89 -32.85 1.06
N ALA A 30 -8.27 -32.40 -0.02
CA ALA A 30 -8.64 -32.82 -1.36
C ALA A 30 -7.39 -33.24 -2.14
N TYR A 31 -7.47 -34.38 -2.78
CA TYR A 31 -6.42 -34.87 -3.66
C TYR A 31 -6.84 -34.68 -5.11
N TYR A 32 -5.92 -34.17 -5.91
CA TYR A 32 -6.08 -34.01 -7.35
C TYR A 32 -5.11 -34.94 -8.05
N THR A 33 -5.62 -36.04 -8.57
CA THR A 33 -4.82 -37.06 -9.26
C THR A 33 -5.17 -37.07 -10.74
N GLN A 34 -4.17 -37.18 -11.59
CA GLN A 34 -4.39 -37.39 -13.00
C GLN A 34 -4.85 -38.83 -13.25
N VAL A 35 -5.91 -38.98 -14.04
CA VAL A 35 -6.37 -40.28 -14.50
C VAL A 35 -5.82 -40.47 -15.88
N SER A 36 -4.97 -41.52 -16.07
CA SER A 36 -4.57 -41.97 -17.41
C SER A 36 -5.70 -42.73 -18.09
N ALA A 37 -5.80 -42.65 -19.39
CA ALA A 37 -6.85 -43.32 -20.16
C ALA A 37 -6.82 -44.87 -20.01
N ASP A 38 -5.69 -45.41 -19.64
CA ASP A 38 -5.43 -46.84 -19.41
C ASP A 38 -5.43 -47.27 -17.93
N GLY A 39 -5.67 -46.35 -17.01
CA GLY A 39 -5.77 -46.61 -15.56
C GLY A 39 -4.42 -46.88 -14.86
N TYR A 40 -3.32 -46.91 -15.55
CA TYR A 40 -1.99 -47.21 -15.01
C TYR A 40 -0.99 -46.08 -15.23
N GLY A 41 -0.41 -45.60 -14.11
CA GLY A 41 0.80 -44.78 -14.11
C GLY A 41 0.64 -43.31 -14.55
N HIS A 42 1.60 -42.48 -14.21
CA HIS A 42 1.64 -41.06 -14.54
C HIS A 42 2.76 -40.72 -15.53
N PRO A 43 2.58 -41.03 -16.86
CA PRO A 43 3.64 -40.68 -17.80
C PRO A 43 3.83 -39.18 -18.02
N HIS A 44 2.82 -38.37 -17.70
CA HIS A 44 2.82 -36.94 -18.03
C HIS A 44 2.46 -36.05 -16.84
N GLY A 45 3.14 -36.05 -15.74
CA GLY A 45 3.01 -35.12 -14.61
C GLY A 45 1.57 -34.60 -14.31
N ASN A 46 1.33 -34.08 -13.14
CA ASN A 46 0.04 -33.48 -12.80
C ASN A 46 -0.02 -32.04 -13.38
N PRO A 47 -0.92 -31.73 -14.33
CA PRO A 47 -0.95 -30.42 -15.00
C PRO A 47 -1.22 -29.27 -14.05
N LEU A 48 -1.98 -29.47 -12.95
CA LEU A 48 -2.17 -28.46 -11.91
C LEU A 48 -0.85 -28.18 -11.20
N ARG A 49 -0.06 -29.22 -10.89
CA ARG A 49 1.26 -29.07 -10.27
C ARG A 49 2.21 -28.30 -11.18
N GLU A 50 2.23 -28.61 -12.47
CA GLU A 50 3.08 -27.93 -13.45
C GLU A 50 2.69 -26.46 -13.60
N TRP A 51 1.38 -26.16 -13.63
CA TRP A 51 0.89 -24.80 -13.63
C TRP A 51 1.30 -24.05 -12.34
N LEU A 52 1.11 -24.65 -11.15
CA LEU A 52 1.53 -24.05 -9.89
C LEU A 52 3.05 -23.84 -9.82
N ARG A 53 3.83 -24.70 -10.47
CA ARG A 53 5.29 -24.53 -10.59
C ARG A 53 5.62 -23.36 -11.52
N GLY A 54 4.93 -23.26 -12.66
CA GLY A 54 5.09 -22.17 -13.62
C GLY A 54 4.82 -20.79 -13.05
N ILE A 55 3.83 -20.67 -12.16
CA ILE A 55 3.52 -19.41 -11.44
C ILE A 55 4.31 -19.22 -10.14
N GLY A 56 5.32 -20.07 -9.88
CA GLY A 56 6.23 -19.92 -8.75
C GLY A 56 5.68 -20.25 -7.36
N VAL A 57 4.49 -20.87 -7.25
CA VAL A 57 3.86 -21.19 -5.95
C VAL A 57 4.17 -22.59 -5.46
N TYR A 58 4.43 -23.53 -6.37
CA TYR A 58 4.69 -24.93 -6.02
C TYR A 58 6.12 -25.11 -5.51
N GLY A 59 6.27 -25.74 -4.35
CA GLY A 59 7.58 -26.00 -3.75
C GLY A 59 8.19 -24.84 -2.98
N CYS A 60 7.51 -23.69 -2.90
CA CYS A 60 7.95 -22.57 -2.08
C CYS A 60 7.96 -22.95 -0.60
N ARG A 61 9.02 -22.53 0.10
CA ARG A 61 9.08 -22.64 1.56
C ARG A 61 8.06 -21.69 2.18
N GLU A 62 7.53 -22.04 3.33
CA GLU A 62 6.54 -21.24 4.08
C GLU A 62 6.96 -19.78 4.29
N SER A 63 8.29 -19.51 4.50
CA SER A 63 8.84 -18.17 4.75
C SER A 63 9.17 -17.37 3.50
N THR A 64 9.10 -17.97 2.30
CA THR A 64 9.42 -17.32 1.03
C THR A 64 8.23 -17.22 0.08
N LYS A 65 7.03 -17.51 0.58
CA LYS A 65 5.79 -17.38 -0.19
C LYS A 65 5.58 -15.93 -0.61
N ARG A 66 5.11 -15.74 -1.85
CA ARG A 66 4.68 -14.46 -2.42
C ARG A 66 3.35 -14.65 -3.16
N ILE A 67 2.65 -13.58 -3.41
CA ILE A 67 1.49 -13.58 -4.31
C ILE A 67 2.01 -13.53 -5.74
N PRO A 68 1.52 -14.39 -6.65
CA PRO A 68 1.91 -14.33 -8.07
C PRO A 68 1.51 -13.01 -8.74
N ASP A 69 2.35 -12.51 -9.64
CA ASP A 69 2.20 -11.20 -10.27
C ASP A 69 0.85 -11.03 -10.99
N PHE A 70 0.37 -12.07 -11.66
CA PHE A 70 -0.92 -12.03 -12.37
C PHE A 70 -2.12 -11.67 -11.45
N VAL A 71 -2.01 -11.90 -10.12
CA VAL A 71 -3.05 -11.50 -9.16
C VAL A 71 -3.10 -9.98 -9.05
N PHE A 72 -1.95 -9.31 -9.08
CA PHE A 72 -1.87 -7.85 -9.08
C PHE A 72 -2.38 -7.26 -10.40
N GLU A 73 -2.18 -7.95 -11.51
CA GLU A 73 -2.62 -7.53 -12.84
C GLU A 73 -4.12 -7.75 -13.06
N SER A 74 -4.75 -8.68 -12.32
CA SER A 74 -6.15 -9.11 -12.53
C SER A 74 -7.23 -8.10 -12.12
N GLY A 75 -6.86 -6.85 -11.84
CA GLY A 75 -7.78 -5.79 -11.45
C GLY A 75 -8.37 -5.98 -10.04
N ILE A 76 -9.41 -5.20 -9.72
CA ILE A 76 -10.05 -5.22 -8.40
C ILE A 76 -10.74 -6.56 -8.12
N THR A 77 -11.42 -7.12 -9.11
CA THR A 77 -12.13 -8.40 -8.98
C THR A 77 -11.18 -9.54 -8.64
N GLY A 78 -10.01 -9.61 -9.28
CA GLY A 78 -9.00 -10.62 -8.96
C GLY A 78 -8.44 -10.46 -7.56
N ALA A 79 -8.12 -9.24 -7.17
CA ALA A 79 -7.66 -8.93 -5.81
C ALA A 79 -8.68 -9.35 -4.75
N VAL A 80 -9.95 -9.01 -4.93
CA VAL A 80 -11.05 -9.39 -4.01
C VAL A 80 -11.20 -10.90 -3.92
N ASN A 81 -11.19 -11.61 -5.05
CA ASN A 81 -11.32 -13.07 -5.08
C ASN A 81 -10.13 -13.76 -4.40
N PHE A 82 -8.92 -13.27 -4.62
CA PHE A 82 -7.73 -13.77 -3.94
C PHE A 82 -7.83 -13.58 -2.43
N LEU A 83 -8.16 -12.35 -1.98
CA LEU A 83 -8.31 -12.01 -0.57
C LEU A 83 -9.41 -12.84 0.11
N ALA A 84 -10.52 -13.08 -0.58
CA ALA A 84 -11.61 -13.93 -0.07
C ALA A 84 -11.16 -15.39 0.09
N GLY A 85 -10.42 -15.94 -0.87
CA GLY A 85 -9.83 -17.26 -0.80
C GLY A 85 -8.80 -17.38 0.33
N TYR A 86 -7.88 -16.42 0.43
CA TYR A 86 -6.86 -16.40 1.45
C TYR A 86 -7.46 -16.20 2.86
N LEU A 87 -8.45 -15.32 3.01
CA LEU A 87 -9.18 -15.19 4.27
C LEU A 87 -9.88 -16.50 4.66
N ALA A 88 -10.47 -17.18 3.71
CA ALA A 88 -11.20 -18.43 3.97
C ALA A 88 -10.29 -19.54 4.52
N THR A 89 -9.03 -19.62 4.04
CA THR A 89 -8.02 -20.60 4.48
C THR A 89 -7.25 -20.10 5.70
N ASP A 90 -6.34 -19.20 5.51
CA ASP A 90 -5.32 -18.80 6.50
C ASP A 90 -5.68 -17.54 7.29
N GLY A 91 -6.66 -16.76 6.83
CA GLY A 91 -7.10 -15.58 7.56
C GLY A 91 -7.91 -15.92 8.81
N CYS A 92 -7.93 -15.02 9.76
CA CYS A 92 -8.70 -15.13 10.99
C CYS A 92 -9.69 -13.97 11.11
N VAL A 93 -10.95 -14.31 11.44
CA VAL A 93 -11.96 -13.32 11.81
C VAL A 93 -12.38 -13.61 13.25
N LYS A 94 -12.09 -12.65 14.13
CA LYS A 94 -12.41 -12.74 15.56
C LYS A 94 -13.37 -11.64 15.94
N PHE A 95 -14.19 -11.91 16.94
CA PHE A 95 -15.00 -10.92 17.60
C PHE A 95 -14.54 -10.80 19.06
N SER A 96 -13.90 -9.68 19.37
CA SER A 96 -13.53 -9.37 20.74
C SER A 96 -14.77 -8.93 21.52
N LYS A 97 -15.22 -9.76 22.44
CA LYS A 97 -16.33 -9.42 23.36
C LYS A 97 -15.97 -8.22 24.25
N GLN A 98 -14.71 -8.15 24.69
CA GLN A 98 -14.20 -7.10 25.57
C GLN A 98 -14.30 -5.69 24.94
N TYR A 99 -13.97 -5.59 23.64
CA TYR A 99 -14.01 -4.33 22.91
C TYR A 99 -15.22 -4.21 21.98
N SER A 100 -16.06 -5.24 21.94
CA SER A 100 -17.17 -5.36 20.97
C SER A 100 -16.74 -5.06 19.54
N ARG A 101 -15.54 -5.48 19.15
CA ARG A 101 -14.90 -5.19 17.86
C ARG A 101 -14.68 -6.47 17.08
N ALA A 102 -14.83 -6.37 15.78
CA ALA A 102 -14.36 -7.40 14.88
C ALA A 102 -12.90 -7.12 14.51
N GLU A 103 -12.12 -8.19 14.46
CA GLU A 103 -10.74 -8.16 14.01
C GLU A 103 -10.58 -9.12 12.83
N VAL A 104 -10.01 -8.65 11.76
CA VAL A 104 -9.60 -9.46 10.62
C VAL A 104 -8.08 -9.43 10.57
N GLN A 105 -7.47 -10.59 10.60
CA GLN A 105 -6.02 -10.71 10.61
C GLN A 105 -5.54 -11.87 9.71
N PHE A 106 -4.31 -11.72 9.22
CA PHE A 106 -3.58 -12.73 8.49
C PHE A 106 -2.24 -12.95 9.18
N ASP A 107 -1.89 -14.19 9.45
CA ASP A 107 -0.63 -14.57 10.09
C ASP A 107 0.21 -15.39 9.11
N SER A 108 1.51 -15.11 9.00
CA SER A 108 2.44 -15.87 8.16
C SER A 108 3.87 -15.78 8.68
N THR A 109 4.67 -16.80 8.37
CA THR A 109 6.13 -16.74 8.52
C THR A 109 6.79 -16.02 7.34
N SER A 110 6.07 -15.79 6.23
CA SER A 110 6.52 -14.95 5.12
C SER A 110 6.08 -13.51 5.32
N LYS A 111 7.04 -12.63 5.59
CA LYS A 111 6.80 -11.18 5.64
C LYS A 111 6.36 -10.67 4.27
N GLY A 112 7.06 -11.09 3.19
CA GLY A 112 6.75 -10.68 1.84
C GLY A 112 5.33 -11.05 1.39
N LEU A 113 4.81 -12.21 1.78
CA LEU A 113 3.42 -12.57 1.49
C LEU A 113 2.44 -11.58 2.15
N LEU A 114 2.70 -11.16 3.39
CA LEU A 114 1.80 -10.22 4.07
C LEU A 114 1.95 -8.79 3.55
N GLU A 115 3.14 -8.41 3.08
CA GLU A 115 3.34 -7.15 2.35
C GLU A 115 2.54 -7.15 1.04
N ASP A 116 2.56 -8.25 0.30
CA ASP A 116 1.74 -8.44 -0.90
C ASP A 116 0.24 -8.36 -0.60
N VAL A 117 -0.23 -9.01 0.48
CA VAL A 117 -1.63 -8.92 0.94
C VAL A 117 -1.98 -7.48 1.31
N GLN A 118 -1.07 -6.75 1.96
CA GLN A 118 -1.27 -5.34 2.30
C GLN A 118 -1.47 -4.48 1.05
N LEU A 119 -0.66 -4.70 0.01
CA LEU A 119 -0.81 -3.99 -1.28
C LEU A 119 -2.15 -4.32 -1.96
N LEU A 120 -2.59 -5.58 -1.93
CA LEU A 120 -3.90 -5.94 -2.48
C LEU A 120 -5.05 -5.31 -1.68
N LEU A 121 -4.91 -5.20 -0.36
CA LEU A 121 -5.88 -4.49 0.48
C LEU A 121 -5.92 -3.00 0.14
N LEU A 122 -4.76 -2.36 -0.02
CA LEU A 122 -4.69 -0.96 -0.47
C LEU A 122 -5.33 -0.76 -1.84
N LYS A 123 -5.14 -1.70 -2.77
CA LYS A 123 -5.77 -1.66 -4.11
C LYS A 123 -7.30 -1.62 -4.05
N ILE A 124 -7.90 -2.19 -3.02
CA ILE A 124 -9.35 -2.13 -2.77
C ILE A 124 -9.75 -1.04 -1.76
N GLY A 125 -8.83 -0.14 -1.42
CA GLY A 125 -9.04 0.97 -0.50
C GLY A 125 -9.19 0.55 0.97
N VAL A 126 -8.58 -0.57 1.35
CA VAL A 126 -8.60 -1.10 2.72
C VAL A 126 -7.20 -0.99 3.33
N VAL A 127 -7.12 -0.36 4.49
CA VAL A 127 -5.85 -0.17 5.21
C VAL A 127 -5.66 -1.30 6.22
N ALA A 128 -4.45 -1.86 6.22
CA ALA A 128 -4.03 -2.88 7.18
C ALA A 128 -2.62 -2.58 7.69
N THR A 129 -2.36 -2.91 8.94
CA THR A 129 -1.07 -2.69 9.59
C THR A 129 -0.31 -4.01 9.72
N LEU A 130 0.91 -4.04 9.22
CA LEU A 130 1.82 -5.15 9.37
C LEU A 130 2.64 -4.98 10.66
N ASN A 131 2.42 -5.87 11.62
CA ASN A 131 3.15 -5.86 12.88
C ASN A 131 4.52 -6.55 12.71
N ARG A 132 5.48 -6.13 13.52
CA ARG A 132 6.80 -6.78 13.59
C ARG A 132 6.63 -8.25 13.96
N GLY A 133 7.47 -9.10 13.38
CA GLY A 133 7.48 -10.53 13.65
C GLY A 133 7.68 -10.81 15.14
N THR A 134 6.84 -11.68 15.69
CA THR A 134 6.95 -12.16 17.07
C THR A 134 7.43 -13.59 17.08
N TRP A 135 8.31 -13.90 18.02
CA TRP A 135 8.78 -15.27 18.25
C TRP A 135 7.82 -15.96 19.23
N ASN A 136 7.27 -17.08 18.83
CA ASN A 136 6.56 -17.96 19.75
C ASN A 136 7.56 -19.00 20.29
N THR A 137 7.44 -19.39 21.55
CA THR A 137 8.30 -20.42 22.19
C THR A 137 8.32 -21.76 21.46
N LYS A 138 7.32 -22.03 20.63
CA LYS A 138 7.19 -23.25 19.81
C LYS A 138 7.60 -23.09 18.35
N SER A 139 7.93 -21.87 17.91
CA SER A 139 8.27 -21.58 16.52
C SER A 139 9.76 -21.32 16.35
N THR A 140 10.35 -21.91 15.33
CA THR A 140 11.74 -21.65 14.93
C THR A 140 11.90 -20.43 14.04
N LYS A 141 10.79 -19.79 13.65
CA LYS A 141 10.73 -18.63 12.76
C LYS A 141 9.80 -17.55 13.32
N PRO A 142 10.07 -16.27 13.05
CA PRO A 142 9.16 -15.20 13.43
C PRO A 142 7.82 -15.35 12.70
N ILE A 143 6.74 -15.04 13.39
CA ILE A 143 5.39 -14.98 12.82
C ILE A 143 5.03 -13.50 12.68
N TYR A 144 4.76 -13.08 11.46
CA TYR A 144 4.27 -11.75 11.13
C TYR A 144 2.74 -11.74 11.15
N ARG A 145 2.17 -10.61 11.47
CA ARG A 145 0.72 -10.45 11.53
C ARG A 145 0.30 -9.17 10.80
N LEU A 146 -0.60 -9.32 9.84
CA LEU A 146 -1.27 -8.22 9.16
C LEU A 146 -2.68 -8.10 9.73
N CYS A 147 -3.01 -6.93 10.29
CA CYS A 147 -4.32 -6.63 10.86
C CYS A 147 -5.03 -5.59 10.02
N VAL A 148 -6.24 -5.89 9.56
CA VAL A 148 -7.12 -4.88 8.94
C VAL A 148 -7.49 -3.86 10.00
N SER A 149 -7.34 -2.57 9.68
CA SER A 149 -7.65 -1.50 10.63
C SER A 149 -9.10 -1.58 11.11
N ILE A 150 -9.27 -1.47 12.42
CA ILE A 150 -10.55 -1.61 13.11
C ILE A 150 -11.47 -0.39 12.99
N ILE A 151 -11.05 0.64 12.27
CA ILE A 151 -11.88 1.82 12.01
C ILE A 151 -13.10 1.37 11.22
N ASP A 152 -14.27 1.81 11.66
CA ASP A 152 -15.57 1.26 11.20
C ASP A 152 -15.72 1.38 9.67
N GLU A 153 -15.40 2.51 9.07
CA GLU A 153 -15.46 2.73 7.62
C GLU A 153 -14.55 1.74 6.86
N ASN A 154 -13.31 1.57 7.31
CA ASN A 154 -12.33 0.66 6.71
C ASN A 154 -12.78 -0.80 6.82
N MET A 155 -13.24 -1.21 8.02
CA MET A 155 -13.72 -2.57 8.26
C MET A 155 -14.98 -2.88 7.46
N ARG A 156 -15.90 -1.91 7.32
CA ARG A 156 -17.10 -2.07 6.48
C ARG A 156 -16.74 -2.18 5.01
N ARG A 157 -15.81 -1.37 4.51
CA ARG A 157 -15.30 -1.49 3.14
C ARG A 157 -14.73 -2.89 2.91
N PHE A 158 -13.89 -3.38 3.81
CA PHE A 158 -13.39 -4.75 3.73
C PHE A 158 -14.52 -5.77 3.67
N CYS A 159 -15.46 -5.72 4.63
CA CYS A 159 -16.57 -6.68 4.72
C CYS A 159 -17.55 -6.61 3.55
N SER A 160 -17.72 -5.45 2.90
CA SER A 160 -18.58 -5.29 1.72
C SER A 160 -17.95 -5.87 0.46
N MET A 161 -16.63 -5.84 0.35
CA MET A 161 -15.90 -6.30 -0.84
C MET A 161 -15.46 -7.76 -0.69
N VAL A 162 -14.87 -8.12 0.45
CA VAL A 162 -14.29 -9.44 0.67
C VAL A 162 -15.36 -10.37 1.27
N ASN A 163 -15.96 -11.19 0.42
CA ASN A 163 -16.98 -12.14 0.83
C ASN A 163 -16.43 -13.56 0.88
N THR A 164 -16.66 -14.27 1.98
CA THR A 164 -16.29 -15.69 2.12
C THR A 164 -17.46 -16.48 2.71
N ARG A 165 -17.48 -17.80 2.46
CA ARG A 165 -18.50 -18.71 2.98
C ARG A 165 -18.17 -19.19 4.40
N GLY A 166 -19.11 -19.87 5.02
CA GLY A 166 -18.92 -20.50 6.33
C GLY A 166 -18.96 -19.53 7.51
N LYS A 167 -18.30 -19.91 8.61
CA LYS A 167 -18.32 -19.16 9.88
C LYS A 167 -17.71 -17.77 9.73
N LYS A 168 -16.58 -17.64 9.01
CA LYS A 168 -15.92 -16.36 8.77
C LYS A 168 -16.83 -15.40 7.99
N GLY A 169 -17.48 -15.87 6.93
CA GLY A 169 -18.41 -15.05 6.16
C GLY A 169 -19.66 -14.61 6.95
N ARG A 170 -20.15 -15.43 7.87
CA ARG A 170 -21.20 -15.00 8.79
C ARG A 170 -20.74 -13.84 9.66
N TYR A 171 -19.57 -13.94 10.26
CA TYR A 171 -19.01 -12.85 11.06
C TYR A 171 -18.83 -11.54 10.27
N LEU A 172 -18.38 -11.62 9.01
CA LEU A 172 -18.27 -10.41 8.17
C LEU A 172 -19.64 -9.77 7.92
N ARG A 173 -20.68 -10.57 7.64
CA ARG A 173 -22.05 -10.07 7.49
C ARG A 173 -22.61 -9.48 8.78
N ASP A 174 -22.32 -10.09 9.92
CA ASP A 174 -22.74 -9.58 11.23
C ASP A 174 -22.11 -8.20 11.54
N ILE A 175 -20.88 -7.95 11.04
CA ILE A 175 -20.24 -6.64 11.14
C ILE A 175 -21.01 -5.61 10.32
N LEU A 176 -21.37 -5.95 9.07
CA LEU A 176 -22.12 -5.04 8.19
C LEU A 176 -23.53 -4.74 8.72
N ALA A 177 -24.18 -5.73 9.35
CA ALA A 177 -25.52 -5.58 9.90
C ALA A 177 -25.62 -4.67 11.12
N LYS A 178 -24.48 -4.43 11.82
CA LYS A 178 -24.44 -3.53 12.98
C LYS A 178 -24.37 -2.07 12.54
N ASN A 179 -24.97 -1.19 13.34
CA ASN A 179 -24.87 0.24 13.09
C ASN A 179 -23.42 0.73 13.15
N PRO A 180 -23.03 1.72 12.31
CA PRO A 180 -21.72 2.33 12.37
C PRO A 180 -21.45 2.85 13.77
N ARG A 181 -20.23 2.62 14.25
CA ARG A 181 -19.80 3.16 15.54
C ARG A 181 -19.06 4.46 15.33
N LYS A 182 -19.21 5.35 16.30
CA LYS A 182 -18.40 6.55 16.35
C LYS A 182 -16.91 6.14 16.46
N GLU A 183 -16.06 6.69 15.64
CA GLU A 183 -14.63 6.40 15.65
C GLU A 183 -14.02 6.74 17.02
N THR A 184 -13.46 5.75 17.69
CA THR A 184 -12.79 5.92 18.99
C THR A 184 -11.29 5.63 18.96
N GLY A 185 -10.74 5.27 17.77
CA GLY A 185 -9.33 4.93 17.57
C GLY A 185 -8.55 6.08 16.94
N GLY A 186 -7.26 6.21 17.24
CA GLY A 186 -6.35 7.16 16.60
C GLY A 186 -5.44 6.51 15.58
N GLY A 187 -4.81 7.28 14.73
CA GLY A 187 -3.56 6.98 14.06
C GLY A 187 -3.63 6.79 12.55
N VAL A 188 -4.18 5.71 12.07
CA VAL A 188 -3.98 5.29 10.66
C VAL A 188 -4.74 6.16 9.63
N PHE A 189 -5.83 6.82 10.03
CA PHE A 189 -6.61 7.70 9.14
C PHE A 189 -6.51 9.17 9.54
N ASN A 190 -5.41 9.55 10.15
CA ASN A 190 -5.18 10.95 10.43
C ASN A 190 -4.75 11.69 9.16
N LEU A 191 -5.18 12.94 9.09
CA LEU A 191 -4.69 13.90 8.11
C LEU A 191 -3.36 14.48 8.58
N PRO A 192 -2.53 14.99 7.68
CA PRO A 192 -1.27 15.60 8.04
C PRO A 192 -1.47 16.83 8.96
N PRO A 193 -0.45 17.21 9.74
CA PRO A 193 -0.53 18.33 10.69
C PRO A 193 -1.00 19.64 10.07
N GLU A 194 -0.63 19.89 8.83
CA GLU A 194 -0.96 21.09 8.05
C GLU A 194 -2.47 21.32 7.95
N VAL A 195 -3.25 20.23 7.85
CA VAL A 195 -4.73 20.34 7.85
C VAL A 195 -5.26 20.79 9.21
N SER A 196 -4.64 20.33 10.28
CA SER A 196 -4.98 20.80 11.64
C SER A 196 -4.65 22.26 11.81
N GLU A 197 -3.52 22.71 11.29
CA GLU A 197 -3.08 24.12 11.32
C GLU A 197 -4.02 24.98 10.50
N LEU A 198 -4.40 24.54 9.30
CA LEU A 198 -5.35 25.22 8.44
C LEU A 198 -6.72 25.40 9.14
N CYS A 199 -7.23 24.35 9.78
CA CYS A 199 -8.46 24.44 10.58
C CYS A 199 -8.34 25.40 11.74
N TRP A 200 -7.19 25.43 12.39
CA TRP A 200 -6.91 26.36 13.50
C TRP A 200 -6.91 27.81 13.03
N GLU A 201 -6.16 28.15 12.00
CA GLU A 201 -6.08 29.49 11.42
C GLU A 201 -7.46 30.03 11.05
N ARG A 202 -8.26 29.19 10.38
CA ARG A 202 -9.61 29.55 9.93
C ARG A 202 -10.65 29.59 11.05
N SER A 203 -10.36 28.99 12.20
CA SER A 203 -11.26 29.04 13.36
C SER A 203 -11.26 30.38 14.07
N GLY A 204 -10.31 31.27 13.81
CA GLY A 204 -10.17 32.57 14.49
C GLY A 204 -9.87 32.44 16.00
N ASN A 205 -9.59 31.25 16.49
CA ASN A 205 -9.37 30.99 17.91
C ASN A 205 -7.94 31.34 18.32
N LYS A 206 -7.75 32.46 19.00
CA LYS A 206 -6.46 32.86 19.59
C LYS A 206 -6.20 32.24 20.97
N GLN A 207 -7.11 31.43 21.50
CA GLN A 207 -6.96 30.84 22.83
C GLN A 207 -6.25 29.49 22.80
N LYS A 208 -5.10 29.41 23.46
CA LYS A 208 -4.42 28.18 23.85
C LYS A 208 -5.31 27.41 24.82
N GLY A 209 -5.96 26.33 24.40
CA GLY A 209 -6.68 25.50 25.36
C GLY A 209 -7.93 24.74 24.91
N GLY A 210 -8.43 24.98 23.73
CA GLY A 210 -9.46 24.10 23.15
C GLY A 210 -8.81 22.85 22.54
N GLY A 211 -9.29 21.64 22.78
CA GLY A 211 -8.76 20.29 22.49
C GLY A 211 -8.05 19.98 21.15
N TRP A 212 -7.67 20.96 20.41
CA TRP A 212 -6.97 20.99 19.14
C TRP A 212 -5.62 21.69 19.35
N THR A 213 -4.62 20.94 19.69
CA THR A 213 -3.28 21.50 19.82
C THR A 213 -2.58 21.43 18.48
N HIS A 214 -2.29 22.56 17.95
CA HIS A 214 -1.83 22.84 16.58
C HIS A 214 -0.33 22.67 16.34
N GLN A 215 0.46 22.23 17.24
CA GLN A 215 1.88 21.98 16.93
C GLN A 215 2.11 20.48 16.69
N GLY A 216 2.24 20.10 15.41
CA GLY A 216 2.60 18.74 15.01
C GLY A 216 1.57 17.64 15.30
N LYS A 217 0.34 18.02 15.68
CA LYS A 217 -0.73 17.03 15.92
C LYS A 217 -1.59 16.83 14.68
N THR A 218 -1.79 15.58 14.38
CA THR A 218 -2.64 15.13 13.28
C THR A 218 -4.11 15.13 13.69
N MET A 219 -4.99 15.44 12.72
CA MET A 219 -6.44 15.45 12.88
C MET A 219 -7.05 14.19 12.26
N ARG A 220 -8.10 13.64 12.88
CA ARG A 220 -8.87 12.55 12.28
C ARG A 220 -9.68 13.05 11.09
N ARG A 221 -9.81 12.25 10.05
CA ARG A 221 -10.64 12.57 8.88
C ARG A 221 -12.09 12.87 9.23
N SER A 222 -12.70 12.06 10.12
CA SER A 222 -14.06 12.29 10.58
C SER A 222 -14.21 13.66 11.26
N SER A 223 -13.27 14.02 12.13
CA SER A 223 -13.27 15.32 12.79
C SER A 223 -13.07 16.49 11.82
N ALA A 224 -12.20 16.33 10.83
CA ALA A 224 -12.00 17.32 9.78
C ALA A 224 -13.26 17.48 8.91
N ARG A 225 -13.92 16.37 8.58
CA ARG A 225 -15.18 16.37 7.82
C ARG A 225 -16.29 17.10 8.57
N ASP A 226 -16.47 16.80 9.85
CA ASP A 226 -17.46 17.46 10.71
C ASP A 226 -17.16 18.97 10.83
N TRP A 227 -15.90 19.31 11.05
CA TRP A 227 -15.44 20.70 11.15
C TRP A 227 -15.70 21.47 9.83
N ALA A 228 -15.30 20.91 8.69
CA ALA A 228 -15.44 21.51 7.38
C ALA A 228 -16.90 21.66 6.97
N SER A 229 -17.72 20.63 7.22
CA SER A 229 -19.15 20.66 6.93
C SER A 229 -19.87 21.77 7.71
N SER A 230 -19.51 21.96 9.00
CA SER A 230 -20.14 23.00 9.82
C SER A 230 -19.77 24.43 9.40
N ARG A 231 -18.72 24.60 8.58
CA ARG A 231 -18.19 25.90 8.12
C ARG A 231 -18.28 26.09 6.61
N ASN A 232 -18.76 25.10 5.90
CA ASN A 232 -18.79 25.05 4.44
C ASN A 232 -17.37 25.25 3.83
N ASP A 233 -16.36 24.66 4.45
CA ASP A 233 -14.96 24.75 4.03
C ASP A 233 -14.64 23.63 3.01
N GLY A 234 -14.68 23.99 1.73
CA GLY A 234 -14.47 23.04 0.63
C GLY A 234 -13.06 22.45 0.57
N GLU A 235 -12.05 23.21 0.97
CA GLU A 235 -10.66 22.75 0.94
C GLU A 235 -10.40 21.70 2.01
N VAL A 236 -10.78 21.96 3.25
CA VAL A 236 -10.64 20.95 4.34
C VAL A 236 -11.51 19.72 4.05
N LEU A 237 -12.69 19.92 3.43
CA LEU A 237 -13.55 18.82 3.02
C LEU A 237 -12.89 17.94 1.95
N MET A 238 -12.16 18.54 1.01
CA MET A 238 -11.38 17.81 -0.01
C MET A 238 -10.30 16.93 0.64
N TRP A 239 -9.55 17.47 1.60
CA TRP A 239 -8.58 16.69 2.36
C TRP A 239 -9.23 15.54 3.14
N ALA A 240 -10.35 15.81 3.81
CA ALA A 240 -11.06 14.83 4.61
C ALA A 240 -11.69 13.69 3.80
N ASN A 241 -12.02 13.94 2.53
CA ASN A 241 -12.59 12.95 1.61
C ASN A 241 -11.57 12.37 0.62
N SER A 242 -10.32 12.77 0.71
CA SER A 242 -9.25 12.26 -0.13
C SER A 242 -9.07 10.75 0.03
N ASP A 243 -8.75 10.04 -1.05
CA ASP A 243 -8.41 8.60 -1.03
C ASP A 243 -6.97 8.32 -0.59
N LEU A 244 -6.19 9.37 -0.31
CA LEU A 244 -4.79 9.25 0.09
C LEU A 244 -4.66 8.90 1.57
N LEU A 245 -3.76 8.00 1.90
CA LEU A 245 -3.30 7.72 3.25
C LEU A 245 -2.02 8.51 3.52
N TRP A 246 -1.91 9.10 4.69
CA TRP A 246 -0.74 9.88 5.11
C TRP A 246 0.03 9.11 6.17
N GLU A 247 1.30 8.82 5.89
CA GLU A 247 2.19 8.12 6.81
C GLU A 247 3.47 8.96 7.02
N PRO A 248 4.02 8.99 8.25
CA PRO A 248 5.28 9.68 8.49
C PRO A 248 6.46 8.92 7.87
N ILE A 249 7.41 9.65 7.30
CA ILE A 249 8.69 9.06 6.89
C ILE A 249 9.50 8.77 8.16
N MET A 250 9.80 7.50 8.40
CA MET A 250 10.49 7.05 9.61
C MET A 250 12.01 7.12 9.50
N SER A 251 12.55 6.83 8.32
CA SER A 251 14.00 6.91 8.03
C SER A 251 14.22 7.15 6.55
N ILE A 252 15.34 7.79 6.23
CA ILE A 252 15.87 7.94 4.88
C ILE A 252 17.29 7.42 4.92
N GLU A 253 17.57 6.37 4.17
CA GLU A 253 18.87 5.72 4.15
C GLU A 253 19.45 5.77 2.73
N PRO A 254 20.73 6.12 2.55
CA PRO A 254 21.39 6.05 1.25
C PRO A 254 21.42 4.60 0.74
N CYS A 255 20.94 4.36 -0.47
CA CYS A 255 20.98 3.04 -1.11
C CYS A 255 22.10 2.89 -2.14
N GLY A 256 22.96 3.90 -2.33
CA GLY A 256 24.02 3.91 -3.33
C GLY A 256 23.52 4.34 -4.71
N MET A 257 24.22 3.86 -5.75
CA MET A 257 23.85 4.12 -7.14
C MET A 257 22.95 2.99 -7.63
N GLU A 258 21.70 3.34 -7.97
CA GLU A 258 20.71 2.42 -8.49
C GLU A 258 20.18 2.91 -9.83
N GLU A 259 19.75 2.00 -10.68
CA GLU A 259 19.05 2.35 -11.91
C GLU A 259 17.65 2.89 -11.55
N VAL A 260 17.32 4.06 -12.08
CA VAL A 260 16.03 4.71 -11.85
C VAL A 260 15.23 4.80 -13.15
N PHE A 261 13.94 4.68 -13.03
CA PHE A 261 13.00 4.74 -14.14
C PHE A 261 12.04 5.90 -13.95
N ASP A 262 11.72 6.58 -15.03
CA ASP A 262 10.67 7.60 -15.06
C ASP A 262 9.60 7.19 -16.06
N PHE A 263 8.33 7.49 -15.73
CA PHE A 263 7.17 7.12 -16.53
C PHE A 263 6.40 8.37 -16.93
N THR A 264 6.16 8.54 -18.22
CA THR A 264 5.27 9.60 -18.69
C THR A 264 3.81 9.15 -18.52
N VAL A 265 3.09 9.83 -17.62
CA VAL A 265 1.66 9.59 -17.40
C VAL A 265 0.86 10.76 -17.97
N PRO A 266 0.19 10.60 -19.13
CA PRO A 266 -0.57 11.68 -19.73
C PRO A 266 -1.70 12.17 -18.83
N GLY A 267 -1.81 13.47 -18.67
CA GLY A 267 -2.92 14.15 -18.01
C GLY A 267 -2.72 14.43 -16.53
N CYS A 268 -2.33 13.48 -15.70
CA CYS A 268 -2.21 13.69 -14.25
C CYS A 268 -0.76 13.69 -13.71
N ALA A 269 0.20 13.20 -14.50
CA ALA A 269 1.62 13.08 -14.12
C ALA A 269 1.89 12.35 -12.79
N ASN A 270 0.91 11.64 -12.27
CA ASN A 270 1.01 10.87 -11.04
C ASN A 270 1.03 9.39 -11.34
N LEU A 271 1.81 8.64 -10.57
CA LEU A 271 1.85 7.19 -10.59
C LEU A 271 1.81 6.63 -9.17
N ILE A 272 1.50 5.35 -9.05
CA ILE A 272 1.55 4.64 -7.77
C ILE A 272 2.63 3.57 -7.88
N ALA A 273 3.67 3.68 -7.07
CA ALA A 273 4.73 2.68 -6.97
C ALA A 273 4.78 2.13 -5.53
N ASN A 274 4.66 0.82 -5.39
CA ASN A 274 4.63 0.13 -4.09
C ASN A 274 3.64 0.74 -3.08
N GLY A 275 2.49 1.23 -3.56
CA GLY A 275 1.48 1.86 -2.72
C GLY A 275 1.74 3.34 -2.39
N ILE A 276 2.84 3.91 -2.86
CA ILE A 276 3.20 5.33 -2.68
C ILE A 276 2.78 6.10 -3.92
N VAL A 277 2.04 7.20 -3.72
CA VAL A 277 1.73 8.14 -4.80
C VAL A 277 2.97 8.98 -5.07
N ALA A 278 3.49 8.87 -6.27
CA ALA A 278 4.64 9.63 -6.75
C ALA A 278 4.22 10.52 -7.91
N HIS A 279 4.81 11.70 -7.98
CA HIS A 279 4.64 12.60 -9.10
C HIS A 279 5.83 12.41 -10.05
N ASN A 280 5.54 12.36 -11.35
CA ASN A 280 6.59 12.33 -12.35
C ASN A 280 7.40 13.64 -12.32
N SER A 281 8.71 13.54 -12.13
CA SER A 281 9.62 14.69 -12.14
C SER A 281 9.81 15.27 -13.55
N GLY A 282 9.60 14.47 -14.59
CA GLY A 282 9.74 14.86 -15.98
C GLY A 282 8.77 15.95 -16.46
N ASP A 283 7.64 16.13 -15.76
CA ASP A 283 6.66 17.15 -16.15
C ASP A 283 7.16 18.59 -15.96
N ILE A 284 7.89 18.86 -14.88
CA ILE A 284 8.50 20.18 -14.68
C ILE A 284 9.51 20.44 -15.82
N GLU A 285 10.31 19.46 -16.13
CA GLU A 285 11.27 19.55 -17.23
C GLU A 285 10.57 19.63 -18.58
N ASN A 286 9.53 18.81 -18.83
CA ASN A 286 8.83 18.77 -20.11
C ASN A 286 8.05 20.04 -20.42
N HIS A 287 7.47 20.69 -19.42
CA HIS A 287 6.69 21.93 -19.59
C HIS A 287 7.54 23.21 -19.49
N ALA A 288 8.71 23.15 -18.86
CA ALA A 288 9.61 24.29 -18.79
C ALA A 288 10.23 24.58 -20.16
N ASN A 289 10.27 25.85 -20.55
CA ASN A 289 11.01 26.30 -21.72
C ASN A 289 12.53 26.26 -21.51
N GLY A 290 12.98 26.39 -20.28
CA GLY A 290 14.36 26.24 -19.84
C GLY A 290 14.44 25.68 -18.43
N VAL A 291 15.39 24.80 -18.18
CA VAL A 291 15.68 24.24 -16.85
C VAL A 291 17.09 24.65 -16.46
N TRP A 292 17.20 25.23 -15.29
CA TRP A 292 18.43 25.81 -14.78
C TRP A 292 18.77 25.16 -13.44
N PHE A 293 20.04 24.76 -13.28
CA PHE A 293 20.55 24.29 -12.00
C PHE A 293 21.68 25.21 -11.54
N LEU A 294 21.72 25.43 -10.24
CA LEU A 294 22.86 26.02 -9.55
C LEU A 294 23.46 24.92 -8.67
N HIS A 295 24.68 24.55 -8.94
CA HIS A 295 25.42 23.54 -8.20
C HIS A 295 26.58 24.16 -7.44
N ARG A 296 26.77 23.70 -6.20
CA ARG A 296 27.82 24.11 -5.31
C ARG A 296 28.40 22.91 -4.59
N ASP A 297 29.72 22.69 -4.72
CA ASP A 297 30.37 21.46 -4.24
C ASP A 297 30.61 21.37 -2.74
N ALA A 298 30.69 22.46 -2.01
CA ALA A 298 30.91 22.44 -0.56
C ALA A 298 30.28 23.62 0.18
N GLN A 299 30.04 23.44 1.47
CA GLN A 299 29.68 24.53 2.39
C GLN A 299 30.96 25.29 2.76
N GLU A 300 31.38 26.22 1.94
CA GLU A 300 32.32 27.24 2.34
C GLU A 300 31.57 28.46 2.86
N ASP A 301 31.80 28.81 4.14
CA ASP A 301 31.35 30.07 4.72
C ASP A 301 32.30 31.18 4.24
N SER A 302 32.09 31.62 3.01
CA SER A 302 32.86 32.72 2.43
C SER A 302 31.92 33.79 1.86
N ASP A 303 32.40 35.04 1.85
CA ASP A 303 31.61 36.13 1.26
C ASP A 303 31.46 36.00 -0.27
N GLN A 304 32.22 35.09 -0.88
CA GLN A 304 32.19 34.78 -2.30
C GLN A 304 32.35 33.28 -2.51
N VAL A 305 31.42 32.65 -3.23
CA VAL A 305 31.36 31.21 -3.46
C VAL A 305 31.31 30.93 -4.96
N SER A 306 32.09 29.94 -5.44
CA SER A 306 31.94 29.45 -6.80
C SER A 306 30.70 28.58 -6.93
N VAL A 307 29.90 28.85 -7.94
CA VAL A 307 28.65 28.11 -8.23
C VAL A 307 28.64 27.80 -9.73
N ASP A 308 28.40 26.54 -10.06
CA ASP A 308 28.18 26.15 -11.44
C ASP A 308 26.73 26.42 -11.85
N PHE A 309 26.57 27.27 -12.83
CA PHE A 309 25.31 27.55 -13.46
C PHE A 309 25.16 26.64 -14.67
N MET A 310 24.20 25.69 -14.58
CA MET A 310 24.00 24.69 -15.61
C MET A 310 22.63 24.87 -16.28
N LEU A 311 22.60 24.77 -17.61
CA LEU A 311 21.42 24.83 -18.46
C LEU A 311 21.27 23.52 -19.23
N PRO A 312 20.73 22.45 -18.59
CA PRO A 312 20.59 21.15 -19.25
C PRO A 312 19.52 21.16 -20.35
N LYS A 313 18.50 22.03 -20.21
CA LYS A 313 17.42 22.14 -21.18
C LYS A 313 17.10 23.58 -21.52
N GLN A 314 16.97 23.82 -22.82
CA GLN A 314 16.38 25.04 -23.40
C GLN A 314 15.66 24.66 -24.69
N ARG A 315 14.38 25.07 -24.83
CA ARG A 315 13.55 24.66 -25.97
C ARG A 315 13.98 25.35 -27.26
N ASP A 316 14.34 26.62 -27.18
CA ASP A 316 14.62 27.47 -28.34
C ASP A 316 16.10 27.94 -28.40
N GLY A 317 17.01 27.25 -27.69
CA GLY A 317 18.43 27.66 -27.61
C GLY A 317 19.43 26.52 -27.42
N ARG A 318 20.68 26.88 -27.08
CA ARG A 318 21.72 25.90 -26.80
C ARG A 318 21.44 25.19 -25.49
N ARG A 319 21.71 23.89 -25.48
CA ARG A 319 21.57 23.01 -24.30
C ARG A 319 22.92 22.61 -23.74
N ASN A 320 22.93 22.09 -22.52
CA ASN A 320 24.12 21.57 -21.85
C ASN A 320 25.22 22.61 -21.73
N ILE A 321 24.83 23.83 -21.40
CA ILE A 321 25.80 24.91 -21.09
C ILE A 321 26.06 24.83 -19.58
N ALA A 322 27.33 24.80 -19.22
CA ALA A 322 27.79 25.02 -17.85
C ALA A 322 28.69 26.28 -17.85
N SER A 323 28.41 27.18 -16.93
CA SER A 323 29.22 28.39 -16.74
C SER A 323 29.48 28.60 -15.26
N PRO A 324 30.72 28.64 -14.82
CA PRO A 324 31.03 28.97 -13.44
C PRO A 324 30.73 30.44 -13.18
N MET A 325 30.11 30.70 -12.03
CA MET A 325 29.73 32.04 -11.58
C MET A 325 30.18 32.25 -10.15
N TRP A 326 30.47 33.50 -9.80
CA TRP A 326 30.64 33.91 -8.42
C TRP A 326 29.29 34.24 -7.80
N PHE A 327 28.98 33.62 -6.68
CA PHE A 327 27.81 33.94 -5.87
C PHE A 327 28.28 34.68 -4.60
N PHE A 328 27.67 35.82 -4.34
CA PHE A 328 27.89 36.64 -3.16
C PHE A 328 26.68 36.48 -2.23
N PRO A 329 26.69 35.57 -1.22
CA PRO A 329 25.53 35.24 -0.39
C PRO A 329 24.94 36.46 0.32
N ARG A 330 25.79 37.34 0.83
CA ARG A 330 25.39 38.57 1.55
C ARG A 330 24.53 39.50 0.71
N TYR A 331 24.78 39.54 -0.60
CA TYR A 331 24.12 40.44 -1.55
C TYR A 331 23.14 39.71 -2.48
N GLN A 332 23.06 38.39 -2.37
CA GLN A 332 22.29 37.53 -3.28
C GLN A 332 22.57 37.84 -4.77
N ARG A 333 23.83 38.09 -5.08
CA ARG A 333 24.27 38.52 -6.41
C ARG A 333 25.14 37.47 -7.05
N PHE A 334 24.98 37.28 -8.36
CA PHE A 334 25.83 36.46 -9.21
C PHE A 334 26.66 37.34 -10.14
N GLU A 335 27.90 36.96 -10.37
CA GLU A 335 28.81 37.59 -11.32
C GLU A 335 29.50 36.52 -12.18
N GLU A 336 29.75 36.80 -13.44
CA GLU A 336 30.49 35.87 -14.30
C GLU A 336 31.92 35.74 -13.80
N GLN A 337 32.44 34.50 -13.84
CA GLN A 337 33.85 34.26 -13.66
C GLN A 337 34.54 34.52 -15.02
N GLU A 338 35.49 35.47 -15.05
CA GLU A 338 36.29 35.65 -16.25
C GLU A 338 37.03 34.35 -16.60
N ARG A 339 36.80 33.87 -17.82
CA ARG A 339 37.59 32.73 -18.34
C ARG A 339 39.00 33.23 -18.62
N GLY A 340 39.93 32.81 -17.76
CA GLY A 340 41.36 33.01 -17.98
C GLY A 340 41.90 32.23 -19.17
#